data_4ddfe80418030879491b75b59259aadf
#
_entry.id   4ddfe80418030879491b75b59259aadf
#
_cell.length_a   1.000
_cell.length_b   1.000
_cell.length_c   1.000
_cell.angle_alpha   90.00
_cell.angle_beta   90.00
_cell.angle_gamma   90.00
#
_symmetry.space_group_name_H-M   'P 1'
#
loop_
_entity.id
_entity.type
_entity.pdbx_description
1 polymer ?
#
loop_
_entity_poly.entity_id
_entity_poly.type
_entity_poly.pdbx_seq_one_letter_code
_entity_poly.pdbx_strand_id
1 'polypeptide(L)'
;MTFLDLFAGVGGFRRGMELAGHKCLGFCEWDKFARASYISMHCITEEQREYLATLDLKKRQKEILKDEYLNGEWCSTDIRTVDATNIPKADCWCFGAPCQDFSIAGLRKGLDGDRSSLIREVFRILEEIREEDRPEWLIYENVKGMLSSNQGFDFLSILLELDARGYDTEWQILNSKLHRVPQNRDRVYTIGHLRRCGSRKIFPLKAADGEDCVQGVKVSLIGHRDGYRKNLQTYSQDGITETLDTAGGGGRENWRTQLKLDMMLESPT
;
A
#
# COMPACT_ATOMS: atom_id res chain seq x y z
N MET A 1 11.31 14.62 -2.97
CA MET A 1 10.18 14.49 -3.92
C MET A 1 8.87 14.61 -3.17
N THR A 2 7.82 15.03 -3.85
CA THR A 2 6.44 14.91 -3.40
C THR A 2 5.83 13.60 -3.90
N PHE A 3 4.85 13.04 -3.17
CA PHE A 3 4.20 11.81 -3.61
C PHE A 3 2.72 11.74 -3.22
N LEU A 4 2.00 10.87 -3.92
CA LEU A 4 0.64 10.42 -3.59
C LEU A 4 0.66 8.93 -3.24
N ASP A 5 -0.15 8.54 -2.26
CA ASP A 5 -0.33 7.16 -1.80
C ASP A 5 -1.72 6.66 -2.21
N LEU A 6 -1.80 5.91 -3.31
CA LEU A 6 -3.06 5.40 -3.85
C LEU A 6 -3.26 3.94 -3.41
N PHE A 7 -4.48 3.56 -3.03
CA PHE A 7 -4.78 2.30 -2.34
C PHE A 7 -3.98 2.17 -1.05
N ALA A 8 -3.97 3.25 -0.28
CA ALA A 8 -3.00 3.52 0.76
C ALA A 8 -3.02 2.52 1.93
N GLY A 9 -4.14 1.83 2.16
CA GLY A 9 -4.29 0.97 3.31
C GLY A 9 -4.07 1.74 4.61
N VAL A 10 -3.09 1.31 5.39
CA VAL A 10 -2.67 1.99 6.62
C VAL A 10 -1.43 2.89 6.43
N GLY A 11 -0.96 3.08 5.19
CA GLY A 11 0.14 4.00 4.87
C GLY A 11 1.53 3.36 4.85
N GLY A 12 1.64 2.13 4.38
CA GLY A 12 2.95 1.47 4.25
C GLY A 12 3.91 2.21 3.31
N PHE A 13 3.45 2.64 2.15
CA PHE A 13 4.23 3.49 1.24
C PHE A 13 4.55 4.84 1.87
N ARG A 14 3.54 5.48 2.47
CA ARG A 14 3.75 6.76 3.14
C ARG A 14 4.87 6.69 4.15
N ARG A 15 4.83 5.70 5.05
CA ARG A 15 5.87 5.54 6.06
C ARG A 15 7.27 5.36 5.46
N GLY A 16 7.39 4.54 4.41
CA GLY A 16 8.66 4.33 3.73
C GLY A 16 9.18 5.58 3.04
N MET A 17 8.32 6.28 2.32
CA MET A 17 8.65 7.50 1.58
C MET A 17 9.04 8.66 2.52
N GLU A 18 8.30 8.84 3.63
CA GLU A 18 8.61 9.86 4.62
C GLU A 18 9.95 9.58 5.34
N LEU A 19 10.24 8.33 5.68
CA LEU A 19 11.54 7.93 6.22
C LEU A 19 12.70 8.20 5.25
N ALA A 20 12.43 8.17 3.94
CA ALA A 20 13.38 8.56 2.90
C ALA A 20 13.44 10.08 2.64
N GLY A 21 12.72 10.89 3.43
CA GLY A 21 12.71 12.35 3.32
C GLY A 21 11.80 12.92 2.24
N HIS A 22 10.79 12.15 1.79
CA HIS A 22 9.82 12.61 0.81
C HIS A 22 8.55 13.13 1.49
N LYS A 23 7.78 13.97 0.78
CA LYS A 23 6.58 14.62 1.32
C LYS A 23 5.32 14.05 0.68
N CYS A 24 4.41 13.53 1.50
CA CYS A 24 3.06 13.16 1.06
C CYS A 24 2.23 14.40 0.75
N LEU A 25 1.50 14.39 -0.36
CA LEU A 25 0.51 15.41 -0.71
C LEU A 25 -0.93 14.94 -0.47
N GLY A 26 -1.13 13.64 -0.33
CA GLY A 26 -2.43 13.05 -0.08
C GLY A 26 -2.50 11.58 -0.43
N PHE A 27 -3.68 11.02 -0.25
CA PHE A 27 -3.89 9.59 -0.41
C PHE A 27 -5.31 9.25 -0.91
N CYS A 28 -5.45 8.01 -1.42
CA CYS A 28 -6.74 7.43 -1.77
C CYS A 28 -6.89 6.07 -1.10
N GLU A 29 -7.98 5.89 -0.31
CA GLU A 29 -8.28 4.62 0.36
C GLU A 29 -9.79 4.41 0.50
N TRP A 30 -10.28 3.27 0.01
CA TRP A 30 -11.70 2.90 0.03
C TRP A 30 -12.19 2.48 1.41
N ASP A 31 -11.42 1.62 2.09
CA ASP A 31 -11.86 1.08 3.38
C ASP A 31 -11.81 2.15 4.46
N LYS A 32 -12.97 2.41 5.08
CA LYS A 32 -13.09 3.45 6.09
C LYS A 32 -12.26 3.20 7.35
N PHE A 33 -11.97 1.94 7.68
CA PHE A 33 -11.18 1.61 8.86
C PHE A 33 -9.69 1.75 8.57
N ALA A 34 -9.25 1.31 7.38
CA ALA A 34 -7.89 1.58 6.91
C ALA A 34 -7.65 3.09 6.82
N ARG A 35 -8.61 3.85 6.26
CA ARG A 35 -8.55 5.32 6.18
C ARG A 35 -8.48 5.98 7.57
N ALA A 36 -9.30 5.54 8.54
CA ALA A 36 -9.23 6.05 9.89
C ALA A 36 -7.88 5.77 10.55
N SER A 37 -7.31 4.59 10.32
CA SER A 37 -5.97 4.23 10.81
C SER A 37 -4.89 5.08 10.12
N TYR A 38 -4.98 5.27 8.81
CA TYR A 38 -4.07 6.12 8.04
C TYR A 38 -4.05 7.55 8.59
N ILE A 39 -5.22 8.17 8.75
CA ILE A 39 -5.34 9.53 9.29
C ILE A 39 -4.77 9.61 10.70
N SER A 40 -5.08 8.64 11.56
CA SER A 40 -4.57 8.57 12.92
C SER A 40 -3.05 8.47 13.00
N MET A 41 -2.42 7.77 12.08
CA MET A 41 -0.99 7.54 12.09
C MET A 41 -0.19 8.66 11.44
N HIS A 42 -0.78 9.33 10.45
CA HIS A 42 0.01 10.17 9.54
C HIS A 42 -0.47 11.61 9.42
N CYS A 43 -1.76 11.90 9.63
CA CYS A 43 -2.30 13.21 9.27
C CYS A 43 -2.55 14.12 10.48
N ILE A 44 -2.94 13.56 11.63
CA ILE A 44 -3.38 14.35 12.79
C ILE A 44 -2.25 15.00 13.57
N THR A 45 -2.54 16.17 14.14
CA THR A 45 -1.64 16.84 15.11
C THR A 45 -1.76 16.19 16.50
N GLU A 46 -0.84 16.53 17.40
CA GLU A 46 -0.88 16.02 18.77
C GLU A 46 -2.13 16.51 19.51
N GLU A 47 -2.53 17.77 19.33
CA GLU A 47 -3.75 18.30 19.94
C GLU A 47 -5.01 17.57 19.45
N GLN A 48 -5.08 17.26 18.15
CA GLN A 48 -6.15 16.45 17.58
C GLN A 48 -6.15 15.03 18.14
N ARG A 49 -4.97 14.45 18.36
CA ARG A 49 -4.79 13.13 18.97
C ARG A 49 -5.30 13.10 20.40
N GLU A 50 -4.93 14.09 21.20
CA GLU A 50 -5.39 14.25 22.58
C GLU A 50 -6.92 14.39 22.64
N TYR A 51 -7.49 15.24 21.79
CA TYR A 51 -8.96 15.40 21.70
C TYR A 51 -9.63 14.08 21.35
N LEU A 52 -9.17 13.39 20.30
CA LEU A 52 -9.74 12.10 19.89
C LEU A 52 -9.64 11.04 20.99
N ALA A 53 -8.60 11.10 21.84
CA ALA A 53 -8.46 10.18 22.97
C ALA A 53 -9.53 10.35 24.04
N THR A 54 -10.17 11.52 24.15
CA THR A 54 -11.28 11.77 25.08
C THR A 54 -12.59 11.11 24.64
N LEU A 55 -12.71 10.74 23.35
CA LEU A 55 -13.92 10.17 22.79
C LEU A 55 -14.00 8.65 22.98
N ASP A 56 -15.21 8.12 23.12
CA ASP A 56 -15.43 6.68 23.04
C ASP A 56 -15.06 6.15 21.63
N LEU A 57 -14.73 4.87 21.55
CA LEU A 57 -14.22 4.25 20.33
C LEU A 57 -15.13 4.49 19.10
N LYS A 58 -16.44 4.37 19.26
CA LYS A 58 -17.38 4.53 18.13
C LYS A 58 -17.44 5.98 17.64
N LYS A 59 -17.42 6.95 18.56
CA LYS A 59 -17.36 8.37 18.21
C LYS A 59 -16.03 8.71 17.57
N ARG A 60 -14.92 8.27 18.15
CA ARG A 60 -13.57 8.47 17.61
C ARG A 60 -13.43 7.99 16.16
N GLN A 61 -13.93 6.77 15.85
CA GLN A 61 -13.91 6.22 14.50
C GLN A 61 -14.71 7.03 13.47
N LYS A 62 -15.75 7.71 13.88
CA LYS A 62 -16.51 8.60 13.01
C LYS A 62 -15.87 9.98 12.90
N GLU A 63 -15.41 10.48 14.03
CA GLU A 63 -14.83 11.82 14.15
C GLU A 63 -13.60 11.97 13.28
N ILE A 64 -12.66 11.04 13.38
CA ILE A 64 -11.37 11.08 12.66
C ILE A 64 -11.51 11.08 11.12
N LEU A 65 -12.66 10.70 10.60
CA LEU A 65 -12.92 10.68 9.14
C LEU A 65 -13.38 12.02 8.58
N LYS A 66 -13.48 13.07 9.39
CA LYS A 66 -13.81 14.41 8.93
C LYS A 66 -12.60 15.09 8.28
N ASP A 67 -12.86 15.97 7.34
CA ASP A 67 -11.83 16.64 6.55
C ASP A 67 -10.87 17.50 7.40
N GLU A 68 -11.31 17.99 8.55
CA GLU A 68 -10.47 18.76 9.47
C GLU A 68 -9.24 18.01 9.98
N TYR A 69 -9.29 16.66 10.01
CA TYR A 69 -8.17 15.80 10.41
C TYR A 69 -7.19 15.49 9.29
N LEU A 70 -7.48 15.90 8.07
CA LEU A 70 -6.56 15.77 6.93
C LEU A 70 -5.48 16.84 6.93
N ASN A 71 -5.68 17.92 7.69
CA ASN A 71 -4.73 19.05 7.82
C ASN A 71 -4.25 19.61 6.47
N GLY A 72 -5.17 19.66 5.48
CA GLY A 72 -4.91 20.20 4.15
C GLY A 72 -4.35 19.19 3.15
N GLU A 73 -4.16 17.93 3.51
CA GLU A 73 -3.81 16.90 2.57
C GLU A 73 -5.00 16.51 1.68
N TRP A 74 -4.71 16.20 0.43
CA TRP A 74 -5.72 15.66 -0.49
C TRP A 74 -6.14 14.26 -0.07
N CYS A 75 -7.45 13.99 -0.11
CA CYS A 75 -7.98 12.67 0.20
C CYS A 75 -9.11 12.32 -0.78
N SER A 76 -9.07 11.10 -1.32
CA SER A 76 -10.20 10.50 -2.02
C SER A 76 -10.56 9.16 -1.39
N THR A 77 -11.84 8.83 -1.41
CA THR A 77 -12.34 7.58 -0.86
C THR A 77 -12.49 6.47 -1.90
N ASP A 78 -12.50 6.83 -3.18
CA ASP A 78 -12.68 5.88 -4.28
C ASP A 78 -11.90 6.35 -5.51
N ILE A 79 -10.94 5.55 -5.94
CA ILE A 79 -10.10 5.84 -7.11
C ILE A 79 -10.93 6.03 -8.38
N ARG A 80 -12.10 5.38 -8.48
CA ARG A 80 -13.00 5.46 -9.64
C ARG A 80 -13.67 6.83 -9.79
N THR A 81 -13.76 7.57 -8.69
CA THR A 81 -14.38 8.90 -8.65
C THR A 81 -13.36 10.03 -8.66
N VAL A 82 -12.07 9.70 -8.72
CA VAL A 82 -11.01 10.72 -8.79
C VAL A 82 -11.11 11.44 -10.14
N ASP A 83 -11.27 12.76 -10.05
CA ASP A 83 -11.17 13.67 -11.16
C ASP A 83 -9.70 14.09 -11.34
N ALA A 84 -9.16 13.86 -12.52
CA ALA A 84 -7.79 14.18 -12.86
C ALA A 84 -7.45 15.68 -12.73
N THR A 85 -8.44 16.55 -12.78
CA THR A 85 -8.22 18.01 -12.59
C THR A 85 -8.02 18.39 -11.12
N ASN A 86 -8.45 17.54 -10.18
CA ASN A 86 -8.41 17.78 -8.74
C ASN A 86 -7.30 17.00 -8.01
N ILE A 87 -6.63 16.10 -8.72
CA ILE A 87 -5.52 15.35 -8.12
C ILE A 87 -4.28 16.24 -8.00
N PRO A 88 -3.60 16.30 -6.84
CA PRO A 88 -2.41 17.12 -6.70
C PRO A 88 -1.29 16.69 -7.64
N LYS A 89 -0.59 17.64 -8.23
CA LYS A 89 0.64 17.36 -8.96
C LYS A 89 1.70 16.86 -7.99
N ALA A 90 2.20 15.67 -8.21
CA ALA A 90 3.22 15.01 -7.39
C ALA A 90 4.31 14.40 -8.27
N ASP A 91 5.54 14.34 -7.74
CA ASP A 91 6.67 13.79 -8.47
C ASP A 91 6.58 12.25 -8.57
N CYS A 92 5.90 11.61 -7.63
CA CYS A 92 5.79 10.16 -7.55
C CYS A 92 4.37 9.72 -7.18
N TRP A 93 3.88 8.65 -7.80
CA TRP A 93 2.69 7.94 -7.33
C TRP A 93 3.07 6.56 -6.83
N CYS A 94 2.71 6.26 -5.58
CA CYS A 94 2.85 4.94 -4.97
C CYS A 94 1.48 4.27 -4.95
N PHE A 95 1.40 3.00 -5.39
CA PHE A 95 0.13 2.29 -5.39
C PHE A 95 0.29 0.77 -5.31
N GLY A 96 -0.61 0.13 -4.56
CA GLY A 96 -0.73 -1.31 -4.43
C GLY A 96 -2.14 -1.77 -4.81
N ALA A 97 -2.51 -1.61 -6.09
CA ALA A 97 -3.85 -1.96 -6.55
C ALA A 97 -4.14 -3.45 -6.34
N PRO A 98 -5.34 -3.82 -5.84
CA PRO A 98 -5.74 -5.23 -5.70
C PRO A 98 -5.63 -5.99 -7.01
N CYS A 99 -5.06 -7.20 -6.95
CA CYS A 99 -4.81 -8.06 -8.11
C CYS A 99 -6.06 -8.80 -8.60
N GLN A 100 -7.23 -8.57 -8.00
CA GLN A 100 -8.46 -9.25 -8.37
C GLN A 100 -8.94 -8.72 -9.73
N ASP A 101 -9.10 -9.63 -10.69
CA ASP A 101 -9.74 -9.42 -12.00
C ASP A 101 -8.93 -8.72 -13.10
N PHE A 102 -7.59 -8.77 -13.08
CA PHE A 102 -6.81 -8.43 -14.27
C PHE A 102 -6.75 -9.64 -15.22
N SER A 103 -7.80 -9.87 -16.01
CA SER A 103 -7.76 -10.87 -17.08
C SER A 103 -7.78 -10.19 -18.45
N ILE A 104 -6.90 -10.65 -19.36
CA ILE A 104 -6.87 -10.24 -20.78
C ILE A 104 -8.23 -10.46 -21.46
N ALA A 105 -9.06 -11.37 -20.95
CA ALA A 105 -10.43 -11.55 -21.44
C ALA A 105 -11.28 -10.28 -21.32
N GLY A 106 -10.99 -9.40 -20.36
CA GLY A 106 -11.60 -8.07 -20.24
C GLY A 106 -11.17 -7.08 -21.33
N LEU A 107 -9.95 -7.20 -21.87
CA LEU A 107 -9.46 -6.38 -23.00
C LEU A 107 -10.23 -6.68 -24.32
N ARG A 108 -10.75 -7.91 -24.48
CA ARG A 108 -11.49 -8.31 -25.71
C ARG A 108 -12.98 -7.98 -25.68
N LYS A 109 -13.57 -7.62 -24.53
CA LYS A 109 -15.02 -7.36 -24.38
C LYS A 109 -15.41 -5.88 -24.39
N GLY A 110 -14.49 -4.98 -24.67
CA GLY A 110 -14.80 -3.54 -24.66
C GLY A 110 -15.15 -3.00 -23.27
N LEU A 111 -15.57 -1.75 -23.21
CA LEU A 111 -15.87 -0.97 -22.01
C LEU A 111 -17.09 -1.44 -21.18
N ASP A 112 -17.77 -2.51 -21.59
CA ASP A 112 -19.02 -2.97 -20.97
C ASP A 112 -18.86 -4.12 -19.94
N GLY A 113 -17.66 -4.44 -19.53
CA GLY A 113 -17.41 -5.46 -18.50
C GLY A 113 -17.48 -4.86 -17.09
N ASP A 114 -18.47 -5.26 -16.31
CA ASP A 114 -18.86 -4.78 -14.97
C ASP A 114 -17.79 -4.93 -13.85
N ARG A 115 -16.53 -5.21 -14.19
CA ARG A 115 -15.39 -5.31 -13.25
C ARG A 115 -14.12 -4.79 -13.90
N SER A 116 -14.03 -3.48 -14.04
CA SER A 116 -12.75 -2.86 -14.38
C SER A 116 -11.75 -3.09 -13.25
N SER A 117 -10.61 -3.68 -13.55
CA SER A 117 -9.51 -3.80 -12.61
C SER A 117 -9.17 -2.40 -12.06
N LEU A 118 -9.07 -2.24 -10.74
CA LEU A 118 -8.83 -0.94 -10.10
C LEU A 118 -7.52 -0.27 -10.54
N ILE A 119 -6.55 -1.03 -11.04
CA ILE A 119 -5.33 -0.47 -11.64
C ILE A 119 -5.63 0.32 -12.92
N ARG A 120 -6.71 -0.02 -13.66
CA ARG A 120 -7.12 0.73 -14.85
C ARG A 120 -7.53 2.16 -14.51
N GLU A 121 -8.03 2.38 -13.31
CA GLU A 121 -8.34 3.73 -12.84
C GLU A 121 -7.09 4.58 -12.67
N VAL A 122 -5.98 3.99 -12.23
CA VAL A 122 -4.68 4.68 -12.22
C VAL A 122 -4.28 5.05 -13.66
N PHE A 123 -4.44 4.13 -14.61
CA PHE A 123 -4.13 4.39 -16.02
C PHE A 123 -5.04 5.45 -16.62
N ARG A 124 -6.35 5.43 -16.30
CA ARG A 124 -7.31 6.46 -16.71
C ARG A 124 -6.88 7.83 -16.23
N ILE A 125 -6.57 7.97 -14.93
CA ILE A 125 -6.15 9.24 -14.37
C ILE A 125 -4.84 9.72 -15.03
N LEU A 126 -3.87 8.83 -15.27
CA LEU A 126 -2.62 9.16 -15.99
C LEU A 126 -2.84 9.64 -17.43
N GLU A 127 -3.92 9.19 -18.08
CA GLU A 127 -4.31 9.66 -19.43
C GLU A 127 -5.02 11.02 -19.39
N GLU A 128 -5.86 11.22 -18.37
CA GLU A 128 -6.67 12.44 -18.25
C GLU A 128 -5.87 13.66 -17.73
N ILE A 129 -4.82 13.44 -16.93
CA ILE A 129 -3.94 14.55 -16.50
C ILE A 129 -3.10 15.05 -17.66
N ARG A 130 -2.76 16.33 -17.64
CA ARG A 130 -1.88 16.94 -18.65
C ARG A 130 -0.52 16.24 -18.63
N GLU A 131 0.09 16.06 -19.80
CA GLU A 131 1.36 15.35 -19.92
C GLU A 131 2.47 15.97 -19.06
N GLU A 132 2.53 17.29 -18.95
CA GLU A 132 3.49 18.01 -18.11
C GLU A 132 3.26 17.83 -16.60
N ASP A 133 2.08 17.36 -16.18
CA ASP A 133 1.72 17.13 -14.78
C ASP A 133 1.83 15.66 -14.38
N ARG A 134 2.14 14.77 -15.32
CA ARG A 134 2.37 13.35 -15.03
C ARG A 134 3.52 13.16 -14.04
N PRO A 135 3.37 12.28 -13.04
CA PRO A 135 4.45 11.98 -12.12
C PRO A 135 5.69 11.46 -12.84
N GLU A 136 6.86 11.90 -12.43
CA GLU A 136 8.13 11.39 -12.96
C GLU A 136 8.30 9.92 -12.61
N TRP A 137 7.81 9.50 -11.43
CA TRP A 137 7.98 8.16 -10.91
C TRP A 137 6.65 7.49 -10.58
N LEU A 138 6.59 6.20 -10.84
CA LEU A 138 5.52 5.30 -10.40
C LEU A 138 6.13 4.16 -9.59
N ILE A 139 5.59 3.89 -8.41
CA ILE A 139 5.97 2.73 -7.59
C ILE A 139 4.75 1.85 -7.42
N TYR A 140 4.73 0.74 -8.10
CA TYR A 140 3.66 -0.25 -8.05
C TYR A 140 4.07 -1.49 -7.27
N GLU A 141 3.32 -1.82 -6.23
CA GLU A 141 3.52 -3.05 -5.44
C GLU A 141 2.43 -4.05 -5.73
N ASN A 142 2.80 -5.33 -5.82
CA ASN A 142 1.82 -6.40 -5.88
C ASN A 142 2.35 -7.72 -5.32
N VAL A 143 1.45 -8.69 -5.16
CA VAL A 143 1.79 -10.05 -4.73
C VAL A 143 2.64 -10.77 -5.78
N LYS A 144 3.58 -11.63 -5.36
CA LYS A 144 4.42 -12.43 -6.26
C LYS A 144 3.61 -13.27 -7.26
N GLY A 145 2.40 -13.72 -6.85
CA GLY A 145 1.50 -14.51 -7.70
C GLY A 145 1.10 -13.81 -9.00
N MET A 146 1.19 -12.46 -9.07
CA MET A 146 0.93 -11.73 -10.30
C MET A 146 1.85 -12.14 -11.45
N LEU A 147 3.10 -12.52 -11.18
CA LEU A 147 4.05 -12.95 -12.21
C LEU A 147 3.65 -14.26 -12.89
N SER A 148 2.82 -15.07 -12.25
CA SER A 148 2.30 -16.33 -12.80
C SER A 148 0.81 -16.29 -13.16
N SER A 149 0.12 -15.21 -12.83
CA SER A 149 -1.28 -15.02 -13.18
C SER A 149 -1.44 -15.04 -14.70
N ASN A 150 -2.39 -15.85 -15.17
CA ASN A 150 -2.64 -16.04 -16.60
C ASN A 150 -1.33 -16.28 -17.40
N GLN A 151 -0.47 -17.18 -16.90
CA GLN A 151 0.83 -17.50 -17.50
C GLN A 151 1.79 -16.30 -17.67
N GLY A 152 1.64 -15.27 -16.82
CA GLY A 152 2.43 -14.04 -16.86
C GLY A 152 1.84 -12.93 -17.74
N PHE A 153 0.79 -13.21 -18.51
CA PHE A 153 0.19 -12.22 -19.42
C PHE A 153 -0.45 -11.05 -18.67
N ASP A 154 -0.94 -11.25 -17.45
CA ASP A 154 -1.53 -10.17 -16.66
C ASP A 154 -0.46 -9.14 -16.28
N PHE A 155 0.70 -9.59 -15.84
CA PHE A 155 1.82 -8.70 -15.53
C PHE A 155 2.38 -8.01 -16.78
N LEU A 156 2.56 -8.76 -17.87
CA LEU A 156 2.99 -8.20 -19.15
C LEU A 156 2.04 -7.09 -19.63
N SER A 157 0.73 -7.28 -19.49
CA SER A 157 -0.25 -6.26 -19.87
C SER A 157 -0.08 -4.96 -19.09
N ILE A 158 0.23 -5.04 -17.78
CA ILE A 158 0.50 -3.85 -16.97
C ILE A 158 1.77 -3.14 -17.46
N LEU A 159 2.83 -3.88 -17.79
CA LEU A 159 4.06 -3.28 -18.30
C LEU A 159 3.81 -2.57 -19.65
N LEU A 160 3.02 -3.18 -20.54
CA LEU A 160 2.64 -2.58 -21.82
C LEU A 160 1.77 -1.32 -21.65
N GLU A 161 0.86 -1.32 -20.68
CA GLU A 161 0.05 -0.13 -20.37
C GLU A 161 0.90 1.03 -19.84
N LEU A 162 1.92 0.74 -19.02
CA LEU A 162 2.87 1.75 -18.54
C LEU A 162 3.77 2.25 -19.67
N ASP A 163 4.27 1.35 -20.54
CA ASP A 163 5.07 1.70 -21.70
C ASP A 163 4.32 2.62 -22.68
N ALA A 164 3.05 2.31 -22.96
CA ALA A 164 2.19 3.12 -23.81
C ALA A 164 1.98 4.56 -23.28
N ARG A 165 2.10 4.75 -21.96
CA ARG A 165 2.02 6.06 -21.30
C ARG A 165 3.36 6.78 -21.15
N GLY A 166 4.41 6.21 -21.73
CA GLY A 166 5.75 6.80 -21.76
C GLY A 166 6.63 6.49 -20.56
N TYR A 167 6.32 5.42 -19.81
CA TYR A 167 7.15 4.99 -18.68
C TYR A 167 8.07 3.83 -19.09
N ASP A 168 9.36 3.98 -18.82
CA ASP A 168 10.30 2.86 -18.80
C ASP A 168 10.16 2.13 -17.47
N THR A 169 10.03 0.81 -17.52
CA THR A 169 9.72 0.02 -16.33
C THR A 169 10.83 -0.96 -15.98
N GLU A 170 11.13 -1.04 -14.69
CA GLU A 170 11.96 -2.06 -14.09
C GLU A 170 11.19 -2.74 -12.95
N TRP A 171 11.49 -3.99 -12.66
CA TRP A 171 10.85 -4.68 -11.55
C TRP A 171 11.75 -5.67 -10.84
N GLN A 172 11.48 -5.91 -9.56
CA GLN A 172 12.17 -6.89 -8.73
C GLN A 172 11.25 -7.49 -7.69
N ILE A 173 11.49 -8.76 -7.35
CA ILE A 173 10.85 -9.37 -6.16
C ILE A 173 11.71 -9.00 -4.94
N LEU A 174 11.08 -8.37 -3.95
CA LEU A 174 11.70 -8.08 -2.66
C LEU A 174 10.99 -8.86 -1.56
N ASN A 175 11.78 -9.38 -0.62
CA ASN A 175 11.24 -10.04 0.55
C ASN A 175 11.53 -9.17 1.79
N SER A 176 10.47 -8.85 2.54
CA SER A 176 10.57 -7.94 3.68
C SER A 176 11.57 -8.40 4.75
N LYS A 177 11.75 -9.73 4.95
CA LYS A 177 12.71 -10.25 5.93
C LYS A 177 14.17 -9.88 5.60
N LEU A 178 14.50 -9.66 4.32
CA LEU A 178 15.83 -9.24 3.87
C LEU A 178 16.06 -7.73 4.08
N HIS A 179 15.05 -7.01 4.53
CA HIS A 179 15.06 -5.57 4.78
C HIS A 179 14.70 -5.22 6.23
N ARG A 180 15.15 -6.04 7.18
CA ARG A 180 15.00 -5.83 8.64
C ARG A 180 13.56 -5.86 9.16
N VAL A 181 12.63 -6.45 8.41
CA VAL A 181 11.25 -6.67 8.85
C VAL A 181 11.09 -8.15 9.22
N PRO A 182 10.67 -8.52 10.44
CA PRO A 182 10.54 -9.92 10.87
C PRO A 182 9.31 -10.62 10.27
N GLN A 183 9.09 -10.43 8.97
CA GLN A 183 8.00 -11.02 8.22
C GLN A 183 8.51 -11.57 6.89
N ASN A 184 8.20 -12.82 6.60
CA ASN A 184 8.51 -13.44 5.32
C ASN A 184 7.42 -13.10 4.30
N ARG A 185 7.62 -12.02 3.53
CA ARG A 185 6.63 -11.50 2.58
C ARG A 185 7.29 -11.13 1.26
N ASP A 186 7.07 -11.95 0.23
CA ASP A 186 7.50 -11.65 -1.15
C ASP A 186 6.52 -10.67 -1.79
N ARG A 187 7.06 -9.60 -2.41
CA ARG A 187 6.31 -8.65 -3.22
C ARG A 187 7.07 -8.28 -4.47
N VAL A 188 6.33 -8.11 -5.54
CA VAL A 188 6.86 -7.52 -6.78
C VAL A 188 6.74 -6.01 -6.67
N TYR A 189 7.86 -5.34 -6.82
CA TYR A 189 7.89 -3.88 -6.96
C TYR A 189 8.23 -3.56 -8.40
N THR A 190 7.39 -2.78 -9.06
CA THR A 190 7.62 -2.25 -10.39
C THR A 190 7.82 -0.74 -10.28
N ILE A 191 8.93 -0.26 -10.78
CA ILE A 191 9.25 1.17 -10.86
C ILE A 191 9.06 1.60 -12.30
N GLY A 192 8.20 2.60 -12.51
CA GLY A 192 8.07 3.31 -13.77
C GLY A 192 8.79 4.64 -13.69
N HIS A 193 9.63 4.95 -14.67
CA HIS A 193 10.26 6.25 -14.82
C HIS A 193 9.82 6.90 -16.13
N LEU A 194 9.33 8.12 -16.05
CA LEU A 194 8.81 8.84 -17.21
C LEU A 194 9.96 9.17 -18.19
N ARG A 195 9.88 8.62 -19.38
CA ARG A 195 10.94 8.58 -20.40
C ARG A 195 11.51 9.96 -20.77
N ARG A 196 10.67 10.99 -20.79
CA ARG A 196 11.08 12.38 -21.05
C ARG A 196 11.98 12.99 -19.96
N CYS A 197 11.98 12.41 -18.75
CA CYS A 197 12.82 12.85 -17.63
C CYS A 197 14.19 12.20 -17.60
N GLY A 198 14.53 11.43 -18.63
CA GLY A 198 15.80 10.72 -18.77
C GLY A 198 15.67 9.22 -18.46
N SER A 199 16.80 8.52 -18.46
CA SER A 199 16.85 7.08 -18.15
C SER A 199 17.67 6.88 -16.88
N ARG A 200 17.09 6.17 -15.91
CA ARG A 200 17.78 5.78 -14.66
C ARG A 200 17.50 4.32 -14.36
N LYS A 201 18.55 3.58 -14.07
CA LYS A 201 18.44 2.20 -13.62
C LYS A 201 18.37 2.15 -12.10
N ILE A 202 17.35 1.49 -11.58
CA ILE A 202 17.09 1.35 -10.14
C ILE A 202 17.45 -0.04 -9.65
N PHE A 203 17.03 -1.07 -10.37
CA PHE A 203 17.26 -2.46 -9.97
C PHE A 203 18.55 -3.05 -10.59
N PRO A 204 19.19 -4.03 -9.95
CA PRO A 204 18.76 -4.70 -8.73
C PRO A 204 19.11 -3.94 -7.46
N LEU A 205 18.15 -3.85 -6.53
CA LEU A 205 18.43 -3.50 -5.15
C LEU A 205 19.03 -4.71 -4.45
N LYS A 206 20.13 -4.51 -3.74
CA LYS A 206 20.72 -5.53 -2.89
C LYS A 206 19.91 -5.66 -1.60
N ALA A 207 19.91 -6.86 -1.00
CA ALA A 207 19.51 -7.00 0.39
C ALA A 207 20.29 -6.00 1.25
N ALA A 208 19.67 -5.44 2.27
CA ALA A 208 20.39 -4.58 3.20
C ALA A 208 21.60 -5.37 3.71
N ASP A 209 22.83 -4.90 3.41
CA ASP A 209 24.09 -5.47 3.92
C ASP A 209 24.16 -5.21 5.44
N GLY A 210 23.26 -5.78 6.17
CA GLY A 210 23.33 -5.94 7.60
C GLY A 210 23.47 -7.43 7.81
N GLU A 211 24.57 -7.81 8.43
CA GLU A 211 24.65 -9.10 9.05
C GLU A 211 23.27 -9.41 9.62
N ASP A 212 22.69 -10.48 9.16
CA ASP A 212 21.40 -11.03 9.53
C ASP A 212 20.79 -10.44 10.80
N CYS A 213 20.09 -9.34 10.69
CA CYS A 213 19.35 -8.78 11.82
C CYS A 213 18.26 -9.72 12.31
N VAL A 214 18.17 -10.88 11.70
CA VAL A 214 17.17 -11.90 12.02
C VAL A 214 17.81 -13.28 12.16
N GLN A 215 19.13 -13.34 12.40
CA GLN A 215 19.74 -14.61 12.85
C GLN A 215 19.14 -14.97 14.22
N GLY A 216 18.39 -16.05 14.24
CA GLY A 216 17.85 -16.63 15.47
C GLY A 216 16.41 -16.32 15.81
N VAL A 217 15.72 -15.47 15.06
CA VAL A 217 14.28 -15.26 15.29
C VAL A 217 13.51 -16.44 14.71
N LYS A 218 13.24 -17.43 15.55
CA LYS A 218 12.37 -18.56 15.22
C LYS A 218 10.93 -18.15 15.47
N VAL A 219 10.06 -18.38 14.48
CA VAL A 219 8.63 -18.30 14.72
C VAL A 219 8.27 -19.38 15.72
N SER A 220 7.92 -18.98 16.92
CA SER A 220 7.45 -19.88 17.96
C SER A 220 5.95 -19.75 18.07
N LEU A 221 5.24 -20.77 17.63
CA LEU A 221 3.81 -20.88 17.87
C LEU A 221 3.59 -21.11 19.37
N ILE A 222 2.95 -20.16 20.05
CA ILE A 222 2.68 -20.23 21.48
C ILE A 222 1.27 -20.71 21.82
N GLY A 223 0.39 -20.83 20.84
CA GLY A 223 -0.94 -21.39 21.08
C GLY A 223 -1.88 -21.33 19.88
N HIS A 224 -2.96 -22.04 20.01
CA HIS A 224 -4.14 -21.96 19.14
C HIS A 224 -5.33 -21.53 19.99
N ARG A 225 -6.11 -20.60 19.49
CA ARG A 225 -7.47 -20.40 19.99
C ARG A 225 -8.37 -21.37 19.25
N ASP A 226 -8.98 -22.30 19.95
CA ASP A 226 -10.00 -23.24 19.49
C ASP A 226 -10.04 -23.51 17.97
N GLY A 227 -9.19 -24.44 17.51
CA GLY A 227 -9.20 -24.96 16.14
C GLY A 227 -7.95 -24.67 15.30
N TYR A 228 -7.76 -25.49 14.28
CA TYR A 228 -6.57 -25.50 13.39
C TYR A 228 -6.58 -24.42 12.29
N ARG A 229 -7.23 -23.28 12.48
CA ARG A 229 -7.21 -22.21 11.46
C ARG A 229 -5.99 -21.30 11.69
N LYS A 230 -5.25 -20.98 10.63
CA LYS A 230 -4.04 -20.12 10.68
C LYS A 230 -4.29 -18.77 11.39
N ASN A 231 -5.45 -18.17 11.22
CA ASN A 231 -5.85 -16.92 11.85
C ASN A 231 -6.11 -17.01 13.37
N LEU A 232 -6.07 -18.21 13.94
CA LEU A 232 -6.23 -18.43 15.40
C LEU A 232 -4.89 -18.76 16.07
N GLN A 233 -3.79 -18.72 15.33
CA GLN A 233 -2.45 -18.96 15.86
C GLN A 233 -1.92 -17.73 16.56
N THR A 234 -1.29 -17.91 17.70
CA THR A 234 -0.60 -16.86 18.46
C THR A 234 0.89 -17.12 18.36
N TYR A 235 1.64 -16.14 17.88
CA TYR A 235 3.08 -16.21 17.69
C TYR A 235 3.82 -15.44 18.78
N SER A 236 5.07 -15.82 19.04
CA SER A 236 5.95 -15.05 19.89
C SER A 236 6.26 -13.71 19.24
N GLN A 237 6.36 -12.66 20.05
CA GLN A 237 6.76 -11.31 19.58
C GLN A 237 8.20 -11.28 19.04
N ASP A 238 9.02 -12.27 19.40
CA ASP A 238 10.43 -12.37 19.01
C ASP A 238 10.62 -13.22 17.74
N GLY A 239 9.53 -13.58 17.05
CA GLY A 239 9.55 -14.48 15.90
C GLY A 239 9.26 -13.81 14.56
N ILE A 240 9.74 -14.44 13.47
CA ILE A 240 9.30 -14.11 12.09
C ILE A 240 7.93 -14.76 11.89
N THR A 241 6.91 -13.97 11.54
CA THR A 241 5.58 -14.48 11.19
C THR A 241 5.46 -14.76 9.70
N GLU A 242 4.59 -15.71 9.34
CA GLU A 242 4.06 -15.76 7.98
C GLU A 242 3.26 -14.47 7.70
N THR A 243 3.08 -14.12 6.42
CA THR A 243 2.23 -12.99 6.03
C THR A 243 0.86 -13.13 6.69
N LEU A 244 0.48 -12.16 7.48
CA LEU A 244 -0.87 -12.10 8.02
C LEU A 244 -1.83 -11.94 6.84
N ASP A 245 -2.66 -12.95 6.65
CA ASP A 245 -3.60 -12.98 5.54
C ASP A 245 -4.74 -12.00 5.82
N THR A 246 -4.82 -10.93 5.06
CA THR A 246 -5.96 -9.99 5.11
C THR A 246 -7.16 -10.50 4.32
N ALA A 247 -7.02 -11.63 3.62
CA ALA A 247 -8.04 -12.23 2.75
C ALA A 247 -9.02 -13.14 3.52
N GLY A 248 -9.39 -12.79 4.71
CA GLY A 248 -10.44 -13.45 5.47
C GLY A 248 -11.63 -12.51 5.63
N GLY A 249 -12.54 -12.49 4.68
CA GLY A 249 -13.79 -11.75 4.83
C GLY A 249 -14.45 -12.01 6.18
N GLY A 250 -14.71 -10.98 6.95
CA GLY A 250 -15.73 -10.97 7.99
C GLY A 250 -15.36 -11.45 9.38
N GLY A 251 -14.24 -11.07 9.94
CA GLY A 251 -13.95 -11.34 11.36
C GLY A 251 -13.65 -10.07 12.15
N ARG A 252 -14.57 -9.64 12.98
CA ARG A 252 -14.43 -8.46 13.88
C ARG A 252 -13.31 -8.59 14.93
N GLU A 253 -12.53 -9.67 14.92
CA GLU A 253 -11.54 -9.98 15.96
C GLU A 253 -10.09 -9.68 15.61
N ASN A 254 -9.75 -9.47 14.34
CA ASN A 254 -8.35 -9.18 13.92
C ASN A 254 -7.84 -7.81 14.40
N TRP A 255 -8.72 -6.90 14.74
CA TRP A 255 -8.38 -5.55 15.23
C TRP A 255 -7.73 -5.51 16.60
N ARG A 256 -7.99 -6.50 17.45
CA ARG A 256 -7.41 -6.54 18.80
C ARG A 256 -5.92 -6.88 18.80
N THR A 257 -5.45 -7.56 17.78
CA THR A 257 -4.03 -7.92 17.65
C THR A 257 -3.22 -6.74 17.12
N GLN A 258 -3.78 -5.99 16.15
CA GLN A 258 -3.14 -4.80 15.60
C GLN A 258 -3.00 -3.69 16.66
N LEU A 259 -4.07 -3.42 17.43
CA LEU A 259 -4.05 -2.46 18.53
C LEU A 259 -3.06 -2.80 19.65
N LYS A 260 -2.76 -4.08 19.89
CA LYS A 260 -1.72 -4.48 20.85
C LYS A 260 -0.30 -4.22 20.33
N LEU A 261 -0.06 -4.34 19.02
CA LEU A 261 1.23 -3.99 18.42
C LEU A 261 1.50 -2.48 18.56
N ASP A 262 0.50 -1.66 18.27
CA ASP A 262 0.60 -0.20 18.35
C ASP A 262 0.84 0.30 19.79
N MET A 263 0.23 -0.37 20.79
CA MET A 263 0.43 -0.05 22.21
C MET A 263 1.78 -0.50 22.77
N MET A 264 2.47 -1.45 22.13
CA MET A 264 3.80 -1.93 22.60
C MET A 264 4.95 -1.10 22.02
N LEU A 265 4.73 -0.30 20.99
CA LEU A 265 5.72 0.61 20.41
C LEU A 265 5.81 1.95 21.16
N GLU A 266 4.92 2.21 22.12
CA GLU A 266 4.85 3.48 22.88
C GLU A 266 5.46 3.42 24.29
N SER A 267 6.23 2.38 24.64
CA SER A 267 6.92 2.35 25.94
C SER A 267 8.33 2.92 25.79
N PRO A 268 8.60 4.15 26.23
CA PRO A 268 9.96 4.65 26.34
C PRO A 268 10.65 3.99 27.54
N THR A 269 11.80 3.41 27.31
CA THR A 269 12.80 3.18 28.36
C THR A 269 13.80 4.33 28.38
#